data_79a82fd0fabbcbbdd1c0727044039cf0
#
_entry.id   79a82fd0fabbcbbdd1c0727044039cf0
#
_cell.length_a   1.000
_cell.length_b   1.000
_cell.length_c   1.000
_cell.angle_alpha   90.00
_cell.angle_beta   90.00
_cell.angle_gamma   90.00
#
_symmetry.space_group_name_H-M   'P 1'
#
loop_
_entity.id
_entity.type
_entity.pdbx_description
1 polymer ?
#
loop_
_entity_poly.entity_id
_entity_poly.type
_entity_poly.pdbx_seq_one_letter_code
_entity_poly.pdbx_strand_id
1 'polypeptide(L)'
;AAVIAGARVGKGVVVVRSPKTGKWNPPAFIKSRQASWGIQAGIQEAELVLLVITNKGLKQLFRTQYSLGEGPQIAIGPVGKTLDLNLDKLLSENDILAYSRVKGLFAGLSFDGTIISSDKHANYEYYQQAVSNRSLLIGKEGINVPESGQAFLKRMNRH
;
A
#
# COMPACT_ATOMS: atom_id res chain seq x y z
N ALA A 1 -12.57 32.99 -5.70
CA ALA A 1 -11.33 32.29 -5.94
C ALA A 1 -11.57 31.12 -6.89
N ALA A 2 -10.77 30.99 -7.90
CA ALA A 2 -10.86 29.90 -8.84
C ALA A 2 -10.38 28.60 -8.19
N VAL A 3 -11.13 27.52 -8.39
CA VAL A 3 -10.67 26.17 -8.03
C VAL A 3 -9.68 25.72 -9.09
N ILE A 4 -8.50 25.34 -8.68
CA ILE A 4 -7.44 24.91 -9.57
C ILE A 4 -7.28 23.41 -9.47
N ALA A 5 -7.23 22.74 -10.62
CA ALA A 5 -7.00 21.31 -10.67
C ALA A 5 -5.53 20.99 -10.40
N GLY A 6 -5.30 20.00 -9.57
CA GLY A 6 -3.99 19.45 -9.29
C GLY A 6 -4.04 17.94 -9.29
N ALA A 7 -2.92 17.33 -9.00
CA ALA A 7 -2.82 15.88 -8.89
C ALA A 7 -1.94 15.50 -7.70
N ARG A 8 -2.30 14.40 -7.06
CA ARG A 8 -1.43 13.74 -6.10
C ARG A 8 -0.97 12.44 -6.73
N VAL A 9 0.33 12.27 -6.85
CA VAL A 9 0.94 11.04 -7.36
C VAL A 9 1.75 10.40 -6.26
N GLY A 10 1.85 9.09 -6.28
CA GLY A 10 2.58 8.38 -5.26
C GLY A 10 3.24 7.13 -5.78
N LYS A 11 4.26 6.72 -5.06
CA LYS A 11 4.92 5.43 -5.22
C LYS A 11 4.90 4.74 -3.87
N GLY A 12 4.85 3.43 -3.87
CA GLY A 12 4.85 2.73 -2.61
C GLY A 12 4.90 1.24 -2.75
N VAL A 13 4.57 0.58 -1.67
CA VAL A 13 4.55 -0.86 -1.59
C VAL A 13 3.23 -1.34 -1.01
N VAL A 14 2.84 -2.53 -1.42
CA VAL A 14 1.75 -3.26 -0.80
C VAL A 14 2.30 -4.59 -0.30
N VAL A 15 1.95 -4.95 0.93
CA VAL A 15 2.28 -6.25 1.51
C VAL A 15 1.01 -6.92 1.99
N VAL A 16 0.96 -8.23 1.83
CA VAL A 16 -0.20 -9.05 2.18
C VAL A 16 0.18 -10.01 3.29
N ARG A 17 -0.66 -10.08 4.31
CA ARG A 17 -0.55 -11.09 5.34
C ARG A 17 -1.27 -12.35 4.87
N SER A 18 -0.54 -13.46 4.77
CA SER A 18 -1.13 -14.72 4.37
C SER A 18 -2.15 -15.20 5.40
N PRO A 19 -3.40 -15.48 5.01
CA PRO A 19 -4.40 -15.99 5.94
C PRO A 19 -4.09 -17.42 6.42
N LYS A 20 -3.27 -18.17 5.65
CA LYS A 20 -2.90 -19.53 6.00
C LYS A 20 -1.79 -19.60 7.05
N THR A 21 -0.78 -18.73 6.92
CA THR A 21 0.40 -18.78 7.78
C THR A 21 0.48 -17.64 8.78
N GLY A 22 -0.28 -16.57 8.58
CA GLY A 22 -0.19 -15.33 9.36
C GLY A 22 1.05 -14.52 9.07
N LYS A 23 1.89 -14.96 8.13
CA LYS A 23 3.12 -14.27 7.76
C LYS A 23 2.90 -13.34 6.59
N TRP A 24 3.72 -12.30 6.52
CA TRP A 24 3.69 -11.32 5.44
C TRP A 24 4.46 -11.83 4.22
N ASN A 25 3.89 -11.63 3.05
CA ASN A 25 4.52 -11.98 1.78
C ASN A 25 5.43 -10.86 1.28
N PRO A 26 6.32 -11.12 0.31
CA PRO A 26 7.23 -10.10 -0.21
C PRO A 26 6.49 -8.86 -0.72
N PRO A 27 7.07 -7.66 -0.53
CA PRO A 27 6.42 -6.42 -0.95
C PRO A 27 6.29 -6.34 -2.47
N ALA A 28 5.15 -5.84 -2.93
CA ALA A 28 4.90 -5.54 -4.34
C ALA A 28 4.85 -4.03 -4.53
N PHE A 29 5.53 -3.51 -5.55
CA PHE A 29 5.59 -2.08 -5.79
C PHE A 29 4.36 -1.59 -6.54
N ILE A 30 3.88 -0.42 -6.13
CA ILE A 30 2.69 0.22 -6.67
C ILE A 30 2.95 1.69 -6.98
N LYS A 31 2.13 2.24 -7.86
CA LYS A 31 2.01 3.69 -8.09
C LYS A 31 0.58 4.10 -7.85
N SER A 32 0.40 5.36 -7.48
CA SER A 32 -0.92 5.92 -7.25
C SER A 32 -1.09 7.26 -7.98
N ARG A 33 -2.34 7.58 -8.29
CA ARG A 33 -2.71 8.90 -8.78
C ARG A 33 -4.09 9.27 -8.24
N GLN A 34 -4.26 10.53 -7.93
CA GLN A 34 -5.51 11.07 -7.42
C GLN A 34 -5.67 12.49 -7.94
N ALA A 35 -6.82 12.81 -8.53
CA ALA A 35 -7.13 14.17 -8.86
C ALA A 35 -7.35 14.97 -7.58
N SER A 36 -6.81 16.16 -7.52
CA SER A 36 -7.01 17.07 -6.39
C SER A 36 -7.52 18.41 -6.88
N TRP A 37 -8.37 19.03 -6.07
CA TRP A 37 -8.96 20.33 -6.36
C TRP A 37 -8.67 21.24 -5.18
N GLY A 38 -8.21 22.44 -5.46
CA GLY A 38 -7.89 23.39 -4.41
C GLY A 38 -7.46 24.74 -4.93
N ILE A 39 -6.92 25.55 -4.05
CA ILE A 39 -6.44 26.89 -4.39
C ILE A 39 -5.00 26.87 -4.93
N GLN A 40 -4.32 25.72 -4.85
CA GLN A 40 -2.97 25.55 -5.38
C GLN A 40 -2.97 24.54 -6.52
N ALA A 41 -2.37 24.95 -7.64
CA ALA A 41 -2.11 24.06 -8.76
C ALA A 41 -0.82 23.29 -8.49
N GLY A 42 -0.67 22.14 -9.13
CA GLY A 42 0.58 21.41 -9.14
C GLY A 42 0.42 19.94 -8.78
N ILE A 43 1.56 19.29 -8.64
CA ILE A 43 1.64 17.87 -8.35
C ILE A 43 2.21 17.69 -6.93
N GLN A 44 1.46 17.01 -6.08
CA GLN A 44 1.94 16.59 -4.77
C GLN A 44 2.40 15.15 -4.86
N GLU A 45 3.59 14.87 -4.35
CA GLU A 45 4.15 13.53 -4.31
C GLU A 45 3.96 12.93 -2.92
N ALA A 46 3.56 11.68 -2.89
CA ALA A 46 3.36 10.93 -1.65
C ALA A 46 4.01 9.55 -1.75
N GLU A 47 4.46 9.03 -0.62
CA GLU A 47 4.89 7.65 -0.49
C GLU A 47 3.77 6.88 0.21
N LEU A 48 3.49 5.66 -0.24
CA LEU A 48 2.38 4.86 0.24
C LEU A 48 2.84 3.50 0.73
N VAL A 49 2.21 3.05 1.82
CA VAL A 49 2.33 1.66 2.25
C VAL A 49 0.93 1.12 2.50
N LEU A 50 0.58 0.04 1.82
CA LEU A 50 -0.68 -0.65 2.01
C LEU A 50 -0.42 -2.00 2.66
N LEU A 51 -1.04 -2.23 3.81
CA LEU A 51 -0.98 -3.52 4.51
C LEU A 51 -2.32 -4.21 4.32
N VAL A 52 -2.31 -5.33 3.59
CA VAL A 52 -3.53 -6.07 3.28
C VAL A 52 -3.67 -7.25 4.23
N ILE A 53 -4.81 -7.32 4.91
CA ILE A 53 -5.03 -8.23 6.02
C ILE A 53 -5.99 -9.35 5.66
N THR A 54 -7.00 -9.06 4.84
CA THR A 54 -8.06 -10.01 4.52
C THR A 54 -8.07 -10.44 3.06
N ASN A 55 -8.74 -11.56 2.78
CA ASN A 55 -8.93 -12.02 1.40
C ASN A 55 -9.75 -11.03 0.56
N LYS A 56 -10.65 -10.32 1.18
CA LYS A 56 -11.45 -9.30 0.50
C LYS A 56 -10.57 -8.16 0.00
N GLY A 57 -9.63 -7.72 0.83
CA GLY A 57 -8.62 -6.73 0.43
C GLY A 57 -7.70 -7.26 -0.66
N LEU A 58 -7.25 -8.51 -0.52
CA LEU A 58 -6.36 -9.13 -1.49
C LEU A 58 -6.98 -9.27 -2.88
N LYS A 59 -8.25 -9.67 -2.96
CA LYS A 59 -8.94 -9.84 -4.25
C LYS A 59 -8.97 -8.56 -5.09
N GLN A 60 -9.11 -7.41 -4.44
CA GLN A 60 -9.10 -6.13 -5.14
C GLN A 60 -7.74 -5.86 -5.78
N LEU A 61 -6.66 -6.30 -5.14
CA LEU A 61 -5.29 -6.06 -5.60
C LEU A 61 -4.88 -6.93 -6.79
N PHE A 62 -5.66 -7.95 -7.12
CA PHE A 62 -5.38 -8.78 -8.30
C PHE A 62 -5.75 -8.08 -9.61
N ARG A 63 -6.48 -6.99 -9.55
CA ARG A 63 -6.79 -6.18 -10.73
C ARG A 63 -5.54 -5.40 -11.16
N THR A 64 -5.40 -5.17 -12.44
CA THR A 64 -4.31 -4.35 -12.98
C THR A 64 -4.34 -2.94 -12.43
N GLN A 65 -5.53 -2.43 -12.18
CA GLN A 65 -5.77 -1.10 -11.66
C GLN A 65 -7.02 -1.14 -10.79
N TYR A 66 -6.97 -0.47 -9.65
CA TYR A 66 -8.12 -0.44 -8.74
C TYR A 66 -8.22 0.90 -8.03
N SER A 67 -9.43 1.22 -7.59
CA SER A 67 -9.74 2.45 -6.86
C SER A 67 -9.84 2.14 -5.37
N LEU A 68 -9.12 2.91 -4.55
CA LEU A 68 -9.26 2.82 -3.10
C LEU A 68 -10.52 3.57 -2.66
N GLY A 69 -11.13 3.09 -1.57
CA GLY A 69 -12.34 3.68 -1.03
C GLY A 69 -13.62 2.99 -1.49
N GLU A 70 -13.53 2.05 -2.43
CA GLU A 70 -14.65 1.26 -2.90
C GLU A 70 -14.45 -0.21 -2.52
N GLY A 71 -15.43 -0.81 -1.84
CA GLY A 71 -15.43 -2.21 -1.47
C GLY A 71 -14.74 -2.49 -0.14
N PRO A 72 -13.45 -2.92 -0.09
CA PRO A 72 -12.77 -3.23 1.16
C PRO A 72 -12.70 -2.07 2.13
N GLN A 73 -12.81 -2.37 3.42
CA GLN A 73 -12.68 -1.37 4.48
C GLN A 73 -11.22 -0.96 4.66
N ILE A 74 -10.96 0.34 4.62
CA ILE A 74 -9.62 0.91 4.72
C ILE A 74 -9.52 1.76 5.97
N ALA A 75 -8.52 1.49 6.80
CA ALA A 75 -8.13 2.39 7.89
C ALA A 75 -6.92 3.20 7.43
N ILE A 76 -6.92 4.47 7.75
CA ILE A 76 -5.88 5.42 7.34
C ILE A 76 -4.99 5.73 8.54
N GLY A 77 -3.67 5.53 8.37
CA GLY A 77 -2.67 5.96 9.35
C GLY A 77 -2.20 7.40 9.11
N PRO A 78 -1.42 7.95 10.05
CA PRO A 78 -0.89 7.34 11.25
C PRO A 78 -1.94 7.17 12.34
N VAL A 79 -1.89 6.04 13.01
CA VAL A 79 -2.68 5.79 14.20
C VAL A 79 -1.78 6.19 15.36
N GLY A 80 -2.19 7.16 16.16
CA GLY A 80 -1.34 7.81 17.15
C GLY A 80 -0.70 6.89 18.20
N LYS A 81 -0.21 7.47 19.29
CA LYS A 81 0.52 6.76 20.35
C LYS A 81 -0.30 5.66 21.05
N THR A 82 -1.59 5.58 20.78
CA THR A 82 -2.48 4.54 21.28
C THR A 82 -2.55 3.34 20.34
N LEU A 83 -1.65 3.27 19.37
CA LEU A 83 -1.62 2.23 18.35
C LEU A 83 -1.66 0.82 18.96
N ASP A 84 -0.86 0.59 20.00
CA ASP A 84 -0.74 -0.73 20.63
C ASP A 84 -2.06 -1.22 21.23
N LEU A 85 -2.89 -0.29 21.72
CA LEU A 85 -4.20 -0.63 22.28
C LEU A 85 -5.26 -0.86 21.21
N ASN A 86 -5.10 -0.23 20.05
CA ASN A 86 -6.10 -0.24 18.98
C ASN A 86 -5.72 -1.11 17.79
N LEU A 87 -4.51 -1.66 17.76
CA LEU A 87 -4.03 -2.41 16.61
C LEU A 87 -4.89 -3.64 16.33
N ASP A 88 -5.19 -4.44 17.34
CA ASP A 88 -6.03 -5.61 17.18
C ASP A 88 -7.42 -5.27 16.65
N LYS A 89 -7.97 -4.16 17.12
CA LYS A 89 -9.26 -3.66 16.64
C LYS A 89 -9.18 -3.23 15.19
N LEU A 90 -8.12 -2.50 14.81
CA LEU A 90 -7.88 -2.10 13.42
C LEU A 90 -7.73 -3.31 12.51
N LEU A 91 -6.98 -4.32 12.95
CA LEU A 91 -6.78 -5.54 12.19
C LEU A 91 -8.08 -6.34 12.04
N SER A 92 -8.96 -6.32 13.04
CA SER A 92 -10.21 -7.07 13.01
C SER A 92 -11.33 -6.37 12.22
N GLU A 93 -11.30 -5.05 12.12
CA GLU A 93 -12.37 -4.25 11.50
C GLU A 93 -12.07 -3.80 10.07
N ASN A 94 -10.82 -3.92 9.63
CA ASN A 94 -10.41 -3.41 8.33
C ASN A 94 -9.78 -4.48 7.46
N ASP A 95 -9.90 -4.27 6.15
CA ASP A 95 -9.29 -5.15 5.14
C ASP A 95 -7.91 -4.67 4.75
N ILE A 96 -7.69 -3.37 4.77
CA ILE A 96 -6.43 -2.74 4.36
C ILE A 96 -6.09 -1.61 5.34
N LEU A 97 -4.84 -1.55 5.75
CA LEU A 97 -4.29 -0.40 6.46
C LEU A 97 -3.44 0.42 5.49
N ALA A 98 -3.74 1.69 5.35
CA ALA A 98 -3.06 2.57 4.40
C ALA A 98 -2.30 3.67 5.14
N TYR A 99 -1.02 3.79 4.83
CA TYR A 99 -0.15 4.81 5.38
C TYR A 99 0.42 5.65 4.25
N SER A 100 0.58 6.94 4.52
CA SER A 100 1.19 7.85 3.54
C SER A 100 2.20 8.76 4.20
N ARG A 101 3.22 9.13 3.43
CA ARG A 101 4.23 10.11 3.80
C ARG A 101 4.31 11.17 2.72
N VAL A 102 4.34 12.42 3.16
CA VAL A 102 4.58 13.57 2.28
C VAL A 102 5.75 14.32 2.87
N LYS A 103 6.81 14.53 2.06
CA LYS A 103 8.05 15.19 2.49
C LYS A 103 8.64 14.56 3.76
N GLY A 104 8.61 13.22 3.83
CA GLY A 104 9.18 12.46 4.94
C GLY A 104 8.34 12.40 6.21
N LEU A 105 7.21 13.08 6.25
CA LEU A 105 6.33 13.09 7.43
C LEU A 105 5.07 12.25 7.17
N PHE A 106 4.69 11.43 8.13
CA PHE A 106 3.44 10.69 8.05
C PHE A 106 2.26 11.66 8.00
N ALA A 107 1.35 11.40 7.10
CA ALA A 107 0.17 12.23 6.89
C ALA A 107 -1.07 11.36 6.75
N GLY A 108 -2.15 11.77 7.41
CA GLY A 108 -3.45 11.11 7.26
C GLY A 108 -4.17 11.64 6.04
N LEU A 109 -3.72 11.25 4.86
CA LEU A 109 -4.31 11.69 3.60
C LEU A 109 -5.54 10.88 3.27
N SER A 110 -6.53 11.52 2.66
CA SER A 110 -7.68 10.80 2.11
C SER A 110 -7.24 9.98 0.90
N PHE A 111 -7.69 8.73 0.85
CA PHE A 111 -7.44 7.83 -0.26
C PHE A 111 -8.64 7.67 -1.19
N ASP A 112 -9.74 8.33 -0.89
CA ASP A 112 -10.95 8.25 -1.73
C ASP A 112 -10.65 8.70 -3.15
N GLY A 113 -11.01 7.86 -4.12
CA GLY A 113 -10.74 8.15 -5.53
C GLY A 113 -9.29 7.96 -5.96
N THR A 114 -8.42 7.49 -5.08
CA THR A 114 -7.05 7.16 -5.44
C THR A 114 -7.02 5.91 -6.29
N ILE A 115 -6.36 5.99 -7.44
CA ILE A 115 -6.20 4.86 -8.35
C ILE A 115 -4.82 4.25 -8.14
N ILE A 116 -4.80 2.96 -7.84
CA ILE A 116 -3.58 2.20 -7.62
C ILE A 116 -3.32 1.30 -8.82
N SER A 117 -2.08 1.25 -9.25
CA SER A 117 -1.62 0.35 -10.31
C SER A 117 -0.28 -0.28 -9.95
N SER A 118 0.03 -1.42 -10.55
CA SER A 118 1.32 -2.08 -10.37
C SER A 118 2.45 -1.22 -10.92
N ASP A 119 3.55 -1.14 -10.19
CA ASP A 119 4.77 -0.53 -10.69
C ASP A 119 5.70 -1.63 -11.18
N LYS A 120 5.51 -2.03 -12.45
CA LYS A 120 6.26 -3.13 -13.06
C LYS A 120 7.75 -2.86 -13.11
N HIS A 121 8.11 -1.63 -13.38
CA HIS A 121 9.53 -1.23 -13.48
C HIS A 121 10.21 -1.35 -12.11
N ALA A 122 9.58 -0.84 -11.06
CA ALA A 122 10.13 -0.93 -9.71
C ALA A 122 10.24 -2.38 -9.24
N ASN A 123 9.26 -3.22 -9.54
CA ASN A 123 9.33 -4.64 -9.24
C ASN A 123 10.51 -5.32 -9.93
N TYR A 124 10.69 -5.04 -11.22
CA TYR A 124 11.79 -5.60 -11.99
C TYR A 124 13.14 -5.17 -11.43
N GLU A 125 13.31 -3.89 -11.15
CA GLU A 125 14.57 -3.38 -10.60
C GLU A 125 14.89 -3.97 -9.23
N TYR A 126 13.88 -4.08 -8.37
CA TYR A 126 14.07 -4.58 -7.01
C TYR A 126 14.37 -6.08 -6.98
N TYR A 127 13.58 -6.88 -7.69
CA TYR A 127 13.70 -8.33 -7.66
C TYR A 127 14.65 -8.89 -8.72
N GLN A 128 15.13 -8.05 -9.64
CA GLN A 128 16.01 -8.43 -10.74
C GLN A 128 15.44 -9.56 -11.60
N GLN A 129 14.13 -9.62 -11.69
CA GLN A 129 13.40 -10.57 -12.53
C GLN A 129 12.00 -10.01 -12.81
N ALA A 130 11.38 -10.49 -13.88
CA ALA A 130 10.02 -10.08 -14.26
C ALA A 130 9.02 -10.79 -13.33
N VAL A 131 8.63 -10.13 -12.25
CA VAL A 131 7.62 -10.64 -11.31
C VAL A 131 6.37 -9.77 -11.38
N SER A 132 5.21 -10.42 -11.29
CA SER A 132 3.94 -9.72 -11.22
C SER A 132 3.60 -9.40 -9.76
N ASN A 133 2.80 -8.36 -9.54
CA ASN A 133 2.28 -8.09 -8.19
C ASN A 133 1.52 -9.31 -7.65
N ARG A 134 0.73 -9.96 -8.50
CA ARG A 134 0.00 -11.16 -8.09
C ARG A 134 0.92 -12.23 -7.52
N SER A 135 2.03 -12.53 -8.18
CA SER A 135 3.00 -13.52 -7.70
C SER A 135 3.59 -13.15 -6.34
N LEU A 136 3.91 -11.87 -6.17
CA LEU A 136 4.43 -11.36 -4.91
C LEU A 136 3.39 -11.42 -3.79
N LEU A 137 2.17 -11.01 -4.09
CA LEU A 137 1.08 -10.93 -3.11
C LEU A 137 0.64 -12.31 -2.61
N ILE A 138 0.69 -13.33 -3.46
CA ILE A 138 0.35 -14.70 -3.06
C ILE A 138 1.53 -15.47 -2.48
N GLY A 139 2.73 -14.88 -2.46
CA GLY A 139 3.93 -15.52 -1.94
C GLY A 139 4.42 -16.68 -2.80
N LYS A 140 4.36 -16.53 -4.13
CA LYS A 140 4.82 -17.57 -5.06
C LYS A 140 6.28 -17.93 -4.80
N GLU A 141 6.58 -19.23 -4.81
CA GLU A 141 7.95 -19.72 -4.64
C GLU A 141 8.84 -19.36 -5.84
N GLY A 142 10.15 -19.34 -5.60
CA GLY A 142 11.13 -19.07 -6.63
C GLY A 142 11.45 -17.58 -6.83
N ILE A 143 10.88 -16.70 -6.02
CA ILE A 143 11.21 -15.28 -6.06
C ILE A 143 12.36 -15.00 -5.11
N ASN A 144 13.46 -14.48 -5.65
CA ASN A 144 14.61 -14.09 -4.83
C ASN A 144 14.37 -12.72 -4.23
N VAL A 145 14.08 -12.69 -2.94
CA VAL A 145 13.84 -11.45 -2.21
C VAL A 145 15.21 -10.83 -1.84
N PRO A 146 15.48 -9.57 -2.24
CA PRO A 146 16.71 -8.90 -1.84
C PRO A 146 16.88 -8.82 -0.32
N GLU A 147 18.10 -8.63 0.13
CA GLU A 147 18.43 -8.59 1.56
C GLU A 147 17.58 -7.56 2.32
N SER A 148 17.37 -6.38 1.74
CA SER A 148 16.52 -5.35 2.35
C SER A 148 15.07 -5.81 2.52
N GLY A 149 14.54 -6.55 1.54
CA GLY A 149 13.20 -7.13 1.61
C GLY A 149 13.11 -8.23 2.64
N GLN A 150 14.14 -9.05 2.75
CA GLN A 150 14.20 -10.10 3.78
C GLN A 150 14.23 -9.49 5.18
N ALA A 151 15.01 -8.44 5.39
CA ALA A 151 15.07 -7.72 6.66
C ALA A 151 13.70 -7.11 7.02
N PHE A 152 13.03 -6.52 6.02
CA PHE A 152 11.69 -5.97 6.18
C PHE A 152 10.69 -7.04 6.61
N LEU A 153 10.65 -8.19 5.92
CA LEU A 153 9.76 -9.29 6.24
C LEU A 153 10.04 -9.87 7.62
N LYS A 154 11.31 -9.97 7.99
CA LYS A 154 11.69 -10.46 9.31
C LYS A 154 11.13 -9.55 10.41
N ARG A 155 11.16 -8.22 10.20
CA ARG A 155 10.56 -7.26 11.12
C ARG A 155 9.05 -7.42 11.19
N MET A 156 8.40 -7.49 10.03
CA MET A 156 6.95 -7.62 9.95
C MET A 156 6.48 -8.90 10.63
N ASN A 157 7.22 -10.00 10.47
CA ASN A 157 6.84 -11.30 11.00
C ASN A 157 7.11 -11.48 12.51
N ARG A 158 7.72 -10.50 13.17
CA ARG A 158 7.87 -10.49 14.64
C ARG A 158 6.58 -10.06 15.34
N HIS A 159 5.68 -9.48 14.62
CA HIS A 159 4.40 -8.97 15.13
C HIS A 159 3.24 -9.83 14.57
#